data_34a980acc1ef37733a3eba9f1aed2eb3
#
_entry.id   34a980acc1ef37733a3eba9f1aed2eb3
#
_cell.length_a   1.000
_cell.length_b   1.000
_cell.length_c   1.000
_cell.angle_alpha   90.00
_cell.angle_beta   90.00
_cell.angle_gamma   90.00
#
_symmetry.space_group_name_H-M   'P 1'
#
loop_
_entity.id
_entity.type
_entity.pdbx_description
1 polymer ?
#
loop_
_entity_poly.entity_id
_entity_poly.type
_entity_poly.pdbx_seq_one_letter_code
_entity_poly.pdbx_strand_id
1 'polypeptide(L)'
;VLRAASCALTYKYPIAMGNPLAEKETGHLYIAEHLTEVEINRNGFSLYLMCFIAMFGTTIWALIALFICTYHRVDPLGMLPGALFGTVSNVMIGANKVPAMQNGLLLFMNVFGIATILSTAITIISINRIRSKYEDRAFAKQFGKMMFYTEVTLVVLGNVLMPVSAYLQ
;
A
#
# COMPACT_ATOMS: atom_id res chain seq x y z
N VAL A 1 10.00 -19.59 -13.34
CA VAL A 1 11.25 -20.35 -13.55
C VAL A 1 11.49 -21.15 -12.29
N LEU A 2 11.35 -22.47 -12.37
CA LEU A 2 11.70 -23.41 -11.30
C LEU A 2 13.23 -23.43 -11.17
N ARG A 3 13.76 -22.97 -10.07
CA ARG A 3 15.17 -23.14 -9.72
C ARG A 3 15.25 -24.01 -8.47
N ALA A 4 15.83 -25.17 -8.65
CA ALA A 4 16.33 -26.13 -7.67
C ALA A 4 15.31 -26.80 -6.73
N ALA A 5 15.17 -28.12 -6.87
CA ALA A 5 14.69 -29.01 -5.83
C ALA A 5 15.92 -29.50 -5.05
N SER A 6 16.03 -29.20 -3.77
CA SER A 6 17.02 -29.82 -2.88
C SER A 6 16.33 -30.86 -2.00
N CYS A 7 16.79 -32.09 -2.08
CA CYS A 7 16.41 -33.15 -1.14
C CYS A 7 17.42 -33.16 0.01
N ALA A 8 16.98 -32.82 1.21
CA ALA A 8 17.80 -32.95 2.40
C ALA A 8 17.14 -33.91 3.39
N LEU A 9 17.84 -34.94 3.79
CA LEU A 9 17.47 -35.81 4.92
C LEU A 9 17.84 -35.06 6.22
N THR A 10 16.85 -34.40 6.85
CA THR A 10 17.26 -33.43 7.87
C THR A 10 16.70 -33.65 9.28
N TYR A 11 15.88 -34.61 9.63
CA TYR A 11 15.38 -34.67 11.00
C TYR A 11 15.29 -36.03 11.68
N LYS A 12 15.86 -36.08 12.89
CA LYS A 12 15.60 -37.00 13.97
C LYS A 12 14.37 -36.53 14.74
N TYR A 13 13.27 -37.21 14.65
CA TYR A 13 12.18 -37.00 15.58
C TYR A 13 12.33 -37.95 16.78
N PRO A 14 12.43 -37.44 18.02
CA PRO A 14 12.56 -38.28 19.23
C PRO A 14 11.25 -38.92 19.68
N ILE A 15 10.16 -38.67 18.96
CA ILE A 15 8.82 -39.10 19.36
C ILE A 15 8.24 -40.00 18.28
N ALA A 16 7.77 -41.18 18.70
CA ALA A 16 7.22 -42.21 17.83
C ALA A 16 5.84 -41.90 17.20
N MET A 17 5.36 -40.66 17.21
CA MET A 17 4.12 -40.16 16.62
C MET A 17 2.90 -41.14 16.79
N GLY A 18 2.78 -41.79 17.95
CA GLY A 18 1.66 -42.70 18.24
C GLY A 18 1.79 -44.11 17.65
N ASN A 19 2.94 -44.51 17.12
CA ASN A 19 3.19 -45.86 16.69
C ASN A 19 3.78 -46.71 17.83
N PRO A 20 3.02 -47.62 18.46
CA PRO A 20 3.47 -48.39 19.63
C PRO A 20 4.62 -49.35 19.32
N LEU A 21 4.91 -49.68 18.09
CA LEU A 21 6.04 -50.52 17.68
C LEU A 21 7.36 -49.73 17.61
N ALA A 22 7.30 -48.43 17.33
CA ALA A 22 8.48 -47.56 17.27
C ALA A 22 9.01 -47.19 18.67
N GLU A 23 8.20 -47.31 19.72
CA GLU A 23 8.56 -47.03 21.09
C GLU A 23 9.47 -48.13 21.71
N LYS A 24 9.47 -49.36 21.13
CA LYS A 24 10.30 -50.49 21.56
C LYS A 24 11.69 -50.56 20.92
N GLU A 25 11.90 -49.89 19.82
CA GLU A 25 13.20 -49.83 19.15
C GLU A 25 13.98 -48.60 19.64
N THR A 26 15.02 -48.80 20.40
CA THR A 26 15.98 -47.77 20.83
C THR A 26 16.81 -47.16 19.66
N GLY A 27 16.35 -47.36 18.46
CA GLY A 27 16.91 -46.82 17.24
C GLY A 27 16.25 -45.48 16.84
N HIS A 28 17.06 -44.55 16.42
CA HIS A 28 16.56 -43.26 15.88
C HIS A 28 15.70 -43.49 14.66
N LEU A 29 14.42 -43.15 14.74
CA LEU A 29 13.52 -43.19 13.61
C LEU A 29 13.90 -42.04 12.63
N TYR A 30 14.34 -42.40 11.46
CA TYR A 30 14.59 -41.44 10.38
C TYR A 30 13.32 -41.35 9.52
N ILE A 31 12.68 -40.21 9.53
CA ILE A 31 11.60 -39.91 8.57
C ILE A 31 12.23 -39.20 7.40
N ALA A 32 12.07 -39.74 6.21
CA ALA A 32 12.47 -39.08 4.96
C ALA A 32 11.48 -37.95 4.69
N GLU A 33 11.87 -36.74 4.99
CA GLU A 33 11.10 -35.55 4.64
C GLU A 33 11.58 -35.02 3.28
N HIS A 34 10.68 -34.98 2.31
CA HIS A 34 10.94 -34.43 1.00
C HIS A 34 10.58 -32.93 1.02
N LEU A 35 11.56 -32.08 1.29
CA LEU A 35 11.39 -30.65 1.24
C LEU A 35 11.55 -30.19 -0.21
N THR A 36 10.45 -29.83 -0.87
CA THR A 36 10.48 -29.23 -2.19
C THR A 36 10.37 -27.71 -2.03
N GLU A 37 11.49 -27.02 -2.16
CA GLU A 37 11.50 -25.54 -2.15
C GLU A 37 11.23 -25.06 -3.58
N VAL A 38 10.07 -24.45 -3.78
CA VAL A 38 9.68 -23.85 -5.06
C VAL A 38 9.90 -22.34 -5.00
N GLU A 39 10.96 -21.87 -5.59
CA GLU A 39 11.20 -20.44 -5.72
C GLU A 39 10.30 -19.86 -6.83
N ILE A 40 9.24 -19.14 -6.45
CA ILE A 40 8.36 -18.46 -7.39
C ILE A 40 8.85 -17.02 -7.56
N ASN A 41 9.54 -16.73 -8.64
CA ASN A 41 9.93 -15.37 -8.98
C ASN A 41 8.73 -14.62 -9.58
N ARG A 42 8.09 -13.76 -8.80
CA ARG A 42 7.01 -12.89 -9.26
C ARG A 42 7.58 -11.63 -9.88
N ASN A 43 6.96 -11.17 -10.98
CA ASN A 43 7.29 -9.88 -11.56
C ASN A 43 6.95 -8.76 -10.56
N GLY A 44 7.98 -8.10 -10.02
CA GLY A 44 7.84 -7.08 -8.98
C GLY A 44 6.96 -5.90 -9.39
N PHE A 45 7.01 -5.49 -10.66
CA PHE A 45 6.17 -4.41 -11.18
C PHE A 45 4.67 -4.75 -11.17
N SER A 46 4.31 -5.98 -11.56
CA SER A 46 2.92 -6.44 -11.52
C SER A 46 2.39 -6.50 -10.08
N LEU A 47 3.21 -6.98 -9.15
CA LEU A 47 2.86 -7.00 -7.73
C LEU A 47 2.67 -5.58 -7.17
N TYR A 48 3.57 -4.66 -7.53
CA TYR A 48 3.48 -3.25 -7.15
C TYR A 48 2.17 -2.62 -7.62
N LEU A 49 1.85 -2.74 -8.91
CA LEU A 49 0.59 -2.22 -9.44
C LEU A 49 -0.63 -2.82 -8.73
N MET A 50 -0.63 -4.14 -8.52
CA MET A 50 -1.75 -4.83 -7.88
C MET A 50 -1.96 -4.38 -6.42
N CYS A 51 -0.89 -4.02 -5.70
CA CYS A 51 -0.97 -3.55 -4.33
C CYS A 51 -1.38 -2.08 -4.21
N PHE A 52 -1.06 -1.24 -5.21
CA PHE A 52 -1.22 0.21 -5.07
C PHE A 52 -2.25 0.83 -6.03
N ILE A 53 -2.87 0.06 -6.92
CA ILE A 53 -3.82 0.58 -7.93
C ILE A 53 -5.00 1.31 -7.28
N ALA A 54 -5.53 0.80 -6.17
CA ALA A 54 -6.63 1.45 -5.46
C ALA A 54 -6.19 2.76 -4.80
N MET A 55 -4.96 2.81 -4.25
CA MET A 55 -4.39 4.03 -3.67
C MET A 55 -4.17 5.09 -4.76
N PHE A 56 -3.64 4.73 -5.93
CA PHE A 56 -3.52 5.66 -7.04
C PHE A 56 -4.88 6.21 -7.48
N GLY A 57 -5.88 5.36 -7.59
CA GLY A 57 -7.24 5.78 -7.92
C GLY A 57 -7.81 6.76 -6.90
N THR A 58 -7.64 6.50 -5.61
CA THR A 58 -8.16 7.37 -4.54
C THR A 58 -7.42 8.69 -4.44
N THR A 59 -6.11 8.73 -4.65
CA THR A 59 -5.33 9.99 -4.68
C THR A 59 -5.69 10.83 -5.91
N ILE A 60 -5.85 10.22 -7.08
CA ILE A 60 -6.35 10.93 -8.28
C ILE A 60 -7.75 11.48 -8.02
N TRP A 61 -8.62 10.72 -7.38
CA TRP A 61 -9.97 11.17 -7.03
C TRP A 61 -9.96 12.39 -6.09
N ALA A 62 -9.06 12.39 -5.10
CA ALA A 62 -8.86 13.54 -4.21
C ALA A 62 -8.35 14.78 -4.98
N LEU A 63 -7.41 14.61 -5.90
CA LEU A 63 -6.93 15.71 -6.76
C LEU A 63 -8.04 16.25 -7.68
N ILE A 64 -8.90 15.40 -8.22
CA ILE A 64 -10.08 15.82 -8.98
C ILE A 64 -11.01 16.66 -8.11
N ALA A 65 -11.26 16.23 -6.86
CA ALA A 65 -12.06 17.01 -5.91
C ALA A 65 -11.45 18.41 -5.68
N LEU A 66 -10.13 18.50 -5.47
CA LEU A 66 -9.45 19.77 -5.29
C LEU A 66 -9.53 20.64 -6.57
N PHE A 67 -9.39 20.02 -7.74
CA PHE A 67 -9.56 20.72 -9.03
C PHE A 67 -10.96 21.32 -9.16
N ILE A 68 -12.00 20.54 -8.89
CA ILE A 68 -13.40 20.99 -8.93
C ILE A 68 -13.62 22.16 -7.96
N CYS A 69 -13.12 22.05 -6.71
CA CYS A 69 -13.22 23.12 -5.73
C CYS A 69 -12.56 24.42 -6.22
N THR A 70 -11.37 24.31 -6.83
CA THR A 70 -10.58 25.46 -7.27
C THR A 70 -11.16 26.14 -8.48
N TYR A 71 -11.56 25.38 -9.51
CA TYR A 71 -11.94 25.90 -10.81
C TYR A 71 -13.46 26.06 -10.99
N HIS A 72 -14.25 25.14 -10.46
CA HIS A 72 -15.71 25.12 -10.64
C HIS A 72 -16.51 25.70 -9.46
N ARG A 73 -15.84 26.07 -8.35
CA ARG A 73 -16.46 26.68 -7.16
C ARG A 73 -17.54 25.82 -6.50
N VAL A 74 -17.49 24.53 -6.69
CA VAL A 74 -18.36 23.55 -6.04
C VAL A 74 -17.66 23.05 -4.78
N ASP A 75 -18.40 22.67 -3.77
CA ASP A 75 -17.87 22.03 -2.58
C ASP A 75 -17.86 20.50 -2.74
N PRO A 76 -16.69 19.89 -3.01
CA PRO A 76 -16.58 18.47 -3.23
C PRO A 76 -16.22 17.68 -1.95
N LEU A 77 -16.39 18.28 -0.76
CA LEU A 77 -16.05 17.61 0.51
C LEU A 77 -16.70 16.23 0.65
N GLY A 78 -17.92 16.06 0.13
CA GLY A 78 -18.61 14.77 0.13
C GLY A 78 -17.93 13.67 -0.70
N MET A 79 -16.98 14.00 -1.57
CA MET A 79 -16.23 13.02 -2.38
C MET A 79 -15.06 12.38 -1.63
N LEU A 80 -14.54 13.06 -0.60
CA LEU A 80 -13.32 12.63 0.11
C LEU A 80 -13.50 11.41 1.01
N PRO A 81 -14.64 11.22 1.73
CA PRO A 81 -14.86 10.00 2.51
C PRO A 81 -14.75 8.73 1.67
N GLY A 82 -15.22 8.76 0.41
CA GLY A 82 -15.07 7.65 -0.53
C GLY A 82 -13.61 7.34 -0.85
N ALA A 83 -12.78 8.37 -1.03
CA ALA A 83 -11.35 8.22 -1.23
C ALA A 83 -10.64 7.62 -0.01
N LEU A 84 -10.95 8.10 1.19
CA LEU A 84 -10.42 7.54 2.43
C LEU A 84 -10.80 6.07 2.61
N PHE A 85 -12.07 5.72 2.39
CA PHE A 85 -12.52 4.34 2.47
C PHE A 85 -11.79 3.43 1.47
N GLY A 86 -11.61 3.89 0.23
CA GLY A 86 -10.85 3.16 -0.78
C GLY A 86 -9.39 2.94 -0.37
N THR A 87 -8.73 3.92 0.25
CA THR A 87 -7.36 3.79 0.74
C THR A 87 -7.26 2.81 1.91
N VAL A 88 -8.17 2.88 2.87
CA VAL A 88 -8.23 1.92 4.00
C VAL A 88 -8.47 0.49 3.49
N SER A 89 -9.36 0.32 2.53
CA SER A 89 -9.60 -0.98 1.90
C SER A 89 -8.35 -1.51 1.20
N ASN A 90 -7.56 -0.64 0.56
CA ASN A 90 -6.29 -1.01 -0.07
C ASN A 90 -5.27 -1.53 0.96
N VAL A 91 -5.20 -0.92 2.15
CA VAL A 91 -4.34 -1.41 3.25
C VAL A 91 -4.70 -2.85 3.61
N MET A 92 -5.98 -3.14 3.77
CA MET A 92 -6.45 -4.49 4.13
C MET A 92 -6.14 -5.52 3.04
N ILE A 93 -6.33 -5.16 1.77
CA ILE A 93 -6.05 -6.04 0.63
C ILE A 93 -4.53 -6.27 0.51
N GLY A 94 -3.73 -5.22 0.65
CA GLY A 94 -2.27 -5.28 0.57
C GLY A 94 -1.66 -6.14 1.67
N ALA A 95 -2.13 -6.01 2.90
CA ALA A 95 -1.66 -6.78 4.05
C ALA A 95 -1.80 -8.31 3.86
N ASN A 96 -2.83 -8.74 3.12
CA ASN A 96 -3.05 -10.17 2.84
C ASN A 96 -2.20 -10.70 1.67
N LYS A 97 -1.59 -9.83 0.87
CA LYS A 97 -0.85 -10.23 -0.34
C LYS A 97 0.66 -10.18 -0.19
N VAL A 98 1.16 -9.42 0.77
CA VAL A 98 2.59 -9.19 0.97
C VAL A 98 3.04 -9.86 2.27
N PRO A 99 4.14 -10.66 2.25
CA PRO A 99 4.70 -11.24 3.46
C PRO A 99 5.09 -10.16 4.49
N ALA A 100 4.98 -10.47 5.77
CA ALA A 100 5.19 -9.52 6.86
C ALA A 100 6.55 -8.79 6.82
N MET A 101 7.59 -9.43 6.28
CA MET A 101 8.94 -8.84 6.15
C MET A 101 9.07 -7.75 5.08
N GLN A 102 8.12 -7.66 4.12
CA GLN A 102 8.17 -6.70 3.01
C GLN A 102 7.16 -5.55 3.15
N ASN A 103 6.58 -5.40 4.34
CA ASN A 103 5.49 -4.44 4.57
C ASN A 103 5.93 -2.97 4.67
N GLY A 104 7.23 -2.67 4.71
CA GLY A 104 7.72 -1.29 4.88
C GLY A 104 7.24 -0.34 3.78
N LEU A 105 7.49 -0.68 2.52
CA LEU A 105 7.06 0.13 1.38
C LEU A 105 5.52 0.26 1.32
N LEU A 106 4.80 -0.84 1.56
CA LEU A 106 3.34 -0.85 1.59
C LEU A 106 2.80 0.10 2.66
N LEU A 107 3.37 0.08 3.86
CA LEU A 107 2.99 0.96 4.95
C LEU A 107 3.24 2.43 4.59
N PHE A 108 4.45 2.77 4.12
CA PHE A 108 4.81 4.13 3.75
C PHE A 108 3.93 4.70 2.64
N MET A 109 3.68 3.94 1.60
CA MET A 109 2.82 4.36 0.49
C MET A 109 1.38 4.59 0.92
N ASN A 110 0.84 3.72 1.78
CA ASN A 110 -0.52 3.89 2.29
C ASN A 110 -0.64 5.11 3.22
N VAL A 111 0.33 5.32 4.12
CA VAL A 111 0.38 6.51 4.98
C VAL A 111 0.48 7.78 4.13
N PHE A 112 1.31 7.76 3.09
CA PHE A 112 1.43 8.88 2.15
C PHE A 112 0.11 9.16 1.42
N GLY A 113 -0.60 8.12 0.95
CA GLY A 113 -1.91 8.26 0.32
C GLY A 113 -2.96 8.87 1.25
N ILE A 114 -3.03 8.39 2.50
CA ILE A 114 -3.94 8.95 3.51
C ILE A 114 -3.57 10.41 3.82
N ALA A 115 -2.30 10.71 4.01
CA ALA A 115 -1.83 12.08 4.29
C ALA A 115 -2.20 13.04 3.14
N THR A 116 -2.06 12.60 1.89
CA THR A 116 -2.45 13.38 0.71
C THR A 116 -3.95 13.69 0.71
N ILE A 117 -4.80 12.69 0.99
CA ILE A 117 -6.25 12.90 1.04
C ILE A 117 -6.64 13.86 2.16
N LEU A 118 -6.01 13.75 3.33
CA LEU A 118 -6.25 14.66 4.46
C LEU A 118 -5.76 16.08 4.15
N SER A 119 -4.59 16.24 3.52
CA SER A 119 -4.09 17.53 3.06
C SER A 119 -5.05 18.19 2.08
N THR A 120 -5.54 17.42 1.10
CA THR A 120 -6.57 17.86 0.15
C THR A 120 -7.85 18.30 0.85
N ALA A 121 -8.31 17.56 1.87
CA ALA A 121 -9.48 17.92 2.66
C ALA A 121 -9.31 19.27 3.37
N ILE A 122 -8.17 19.45 4.05
CA ILE A 122 -7.84 20.69 4.77
C ILE A 122 -7.77 21.87 3.77
N THR A 123 -7.17 21.64 2.60
CA THR A 123 -7.09 22.66 1.55
C THR A 123 -8.48 23.07 1.05
N ILE A 124 -9.37 22.11 0.78
CA ILE A 124 -10.75 22.39 0.35
C ILE A 124 -11.51 23.17 1.41
N ILE A 125 -11.40 22.76 2.68
CA ILE A 125 -12.02 23.47 3.81
C ILE A 125 -11.48 24.91 3.89
N SER A 126 -10.18 25.09 3.73
CA SER A 126 -9.53 26.41 3.76
C SER A 126 -10.03 27.31 2.62
N ILE A 127 -10.10 26.77 1.39
CA ILE A 127 -10.64 27.49 0.23
C ILE A 127 -12.09 27.92 0.46
N ASN A 128 -12.92 27.01 0.97
CA ASN A 128 -14.32 27.28 1.25
C ASN A 128 -14.46 28.32 2.36
N ARG A 129 -13.65 28.26 3.42
CA ARG A 129 -13.64 29.24 4.50
C ARG A 129 -13.21 30.63 4.02
N ILE A 130 -12.16 30.73 3.19
CA ILE A 130 -11.71 32.00 2.61
C ILE A 130 -12.84 32.58 1.75
N ARG A 131 -13.48 31.76 0.94
CA ARG A 131 -14.56 32.17 0.02
C ARG A 131 -15.81 32.64 0.79
N SER A 132 -16.15 31.97 1.88
CA SER A 132 -17.35 32.28 2.66
C SER A 132 -17.15 33.41 3.69
N LYS A 133 -16.02 33.40 4.42
CA LYS A 133 -15.81 34.32 5.53
C LYS A 133 -15.20 35.67 5.11
N TYR A 134 -14.30 35.64 4.13
CA TYR A 134 -13.55 36.83 3.72
C TYR A 134 -14.03 37.41 2.40
N GLU A 135 -14.94 36.73 1.71
CA GLU A 135 -15.49 37.11 0.40
C GLU A 135 -14.43 37.37 -0.69
N ASP A 136 -13.18 37.08 -0.41
CA ASP A 136 -12.05 37.26 -1.33
C ASP A 136 -11.96 36.09 -2.31
N ARG A 137 -12.72 36.21 -3.38
CA ARG A 137 -12.80 35.21 -4.43
C ARG A 137 -11.51 35.09 -5.27
N ALA A 138 -10.79 36.21 -5.39
CA ALA A 138 -9.55 36.23 -6.18
C ALA A 138 -8.43 35.48 -5.44
N PHE A 139 -8.25 35.79 -4.17
CA PHE A 139 -7.29 35.10 -3.31
C PHE A 139 -7.59 33.62 -3.15
N ALA A 140 -8.87 33.25 -2.88
CA ALA A 140 -9.28 31.86 -2.80
C ALA A 140 -8.94 31.05 -4.04
N LYS A 141 -9.12 31.63 -5.25
CA LYS A 141 -8.77 31.00 -6.52
C LYS A 141 -7.26 30.86 -6.70
N GLN A 142 -6.49 31.88 -6.35
CA GLN A 142 -5.03 31.85 -6.47
C GLN A 142 -4.42 30.86 -5.49
N PHE A 143 -4.87 30.89 -4.24
CA PHE A 143 -4.48 29.93 -3.19
C PHE A 143 -4.79 28.49 -3.63
N GLY A 144 -6.02 28.23 -4.11
CA GLY A 144 -6.41 26.91 -4.60
C GLY A 144 -5.54 26.42 -5.76
N LYS A 145 -5.18 27.29 -6.70
CA LYS A 145 -4.25 26.94 -7.79
C LYS A 145 -2.86 26.55 -7.26
N MET A 146 -2.31 27.35 -6.37
CA MET A 146 -0.98 27.06 -5.79
C MET A 146 -1.00 25.72 -5.06
N MET A 147 -2.00 25.50 -4.20
CA MET A 147 -2.14 24.24 -3.47
C MET A 147 -2.36 23.04 -4.40
N PHE A 148 -3.15 23.18 -5.45
CA PHE A 148 -3.35 22.14 -6.45
C PHE A 148 -2.04 21.72 -7.12
N TYR A 149 -1.23 22.68 -7.60
CA TYR A 149 0.06 22.35 -8.20
C TYR A 149 1.04 21.73 -7.19
N THR A 150 1.05 22.22 -5.97
CA THR A 150 1.88 21.65 -4.89
C THR A 150 1.49 20.20 -4.59
N GLU A 151 0.19 19.92 -4.44
CA GLU A 151 -0.32 18.57 -4.18
C GLU A 151 -0.02 17.62 -5.34
N VAL A 152 -0.24 18.05 -6.60
CA VAL A 152 0.09 17.25 -7.79
C VAL A 152 1.58 16.93 -7.82
N THR A 153 2.44 17.93 -7.60
CA THR A 153 3.90 17.74 -7.58
C THR A 153 4.30 16.76 -6.48
N LEU A 154 3.75 16.90 -5.29
CA LEU A 154 4.04 16.05 -4.15
C LEU A 154 3.59 14.60 -4.39
N VAL A 155 2.41 14.40 -4.97
CA VAL A 155 1.90 13.07 -5.33
C VAL A 155 2.79 12.41 -6.38
N VAL A 156 3.18 13.14 -7.42
CA VAL A 156 4.06 12.60 -8.47
C VAL A 156 5.43 12.24 -7.91
N LEU A 157 6.05 13.16 -7.17
CA LEU A 157 7.36 12.91 -6.55
C LEU A 157 7.32 11.75 -5.56
N GLY A 158 6.32 11.69 -4.68
CA GLY A 158 6.18 10.60 -3.71
C GLY A 158 6.02 9.24 -4.38
N ASN A 159 5.19 9.16 -5.41
CA ASN A 159 4.97 7.91 -6.13
C ASN A 159 6.16 7.46 -6.99
N VAL A 160 7.08 8.36 -7.35
CA VAL A 160 8.31 8.01 -8.07
C VAL A 160 9.45 7.73 -7.10
N LEU A 161 9.68 8.61 -6.13
CA LEU A 161 10.83 8.51 -5.22
C LEU A 161 10.76 7.32 -4.28
N MET A 162 9.56 6.99 -3.76
CA MET A 162 9.41 5.86 -2.82
C MET A 162 9.76 4.51 -3.46
N PRO A 163 9.21 4.12 -4.62
CA PRO A 163 9.60 2.87 -5.27
C PRO A 163 11.06 2.84 -5.70
N VAL A 164 11.60 3.98 -6.17
CA VAL A 164 13.01 4.07 -6.56
C VAL A 164 13.92 3.88 -5.36
N SER A 165 13.61 4.51 -4.22
CA SER A 165 14.40 4.34 -2.98
C SER A 165 14.36 2.88 -2.47
N ALA A 166 13.21 2.22 -2.59
CA ALA A 166 13.08 0.81 -2.21
C ALA A 166 13.80 -0.16 -3.16
N TYR A 167 13.99 0.24 -4.42
CA TYR A 167 14.74 -0.57 -5.39
C TYR A 167 16.26 -0.44 -5.24
N LEU A 168 16.73 0.69 -4.70
CA LEU A 168 18.16 0.98 -4.52
C LEU A 168 18.75 0.41 -3.20
N GLN A 169 17.89 -0.05 -2.28
CA GLN A 169 18.28 -0.76 -1.05
C GLN A 169 18.38 -2.27 -1.29
#